data_145d9d45efbc847de916135c024e726e
#
_entry.id   145d9d45efbc847de916135c024e726e
#
_cell.length_a   1.000
_cell.length_b   1.000
_cell.length_c   1.000
_cell.angle_alpha   90.00
_cell.angle_beta   90.00
_cell.angle_gamma   90.00
#
_symmetry.space_group_name_H-M   'P 1'
#
loop_
_entity.id
_entity.type
_entity.pdbx_description
1 polymer ?
#
loop_
_entity_poly.entity_id
_entity_poly.type
_entity_poly.pdbx_seq_one_letter_code
_entity_poly.pdbx_strand_id
1 'polypeptide(L)'
;MKYPDTKIVALCGGIGGSKLALGLNNVLDQKNLSIITNTGDDFLYLGFYICPDIDTVTYTLAGVNNTETGWGREDETWKTLDVLKELGADTWFQLGDKDLALHLFRSKEKRNGELLTTITRKITNKFLSLIHI
;
A
#
# COMPACT_ATOMS: atom_id res chain seq x y z
N MET A 1 4.37 -14.73 -23.34
CA MET A 1 5.25 -14.59 -22.17
C MET A 1 6.46 -15.50 -22.28
N LYS A 2 7.61 -15.00 -21.90
CA LYS A 2 8.88 -15.74 -22.04
C LYS A 2 9.03 -16.92 -21.06
N TYR A 3 8.38 -16.82 -19.88
CA TYR A 3 8.48 -17.82 -18.81
C TYR A 3 7.11 -18.13 -18.21
N PRO A 4 6.20 -18.79 -18.97
CA PRO A 4 4.81 -18.94 -18.57
C PRO A 4 4.60 -19.80 -17.30
N ASP A 5 5.50 -20.72 -17.02
CA ASP A 5 5.39 -21.68 -15.91
C ASP A 5 6.28 -21.31 -14.71
N THR A 6 7.01 -20.20 -14.80
CA THR A 6 7.92 -19.77 -13.73
C THR A 6 7.12 -19.10 -12.61
N LYS A 7 7.22 -19.67 -11.41
CA LYS A 7 6.64 -19.09 -10.19
C LYS A 7 7.71 -18.30 -9.45
N ILE A 8 7.40 -17.06 -9.12
CA ILE A 8 8.32 -16.16 -8.43
C ILE A 8 7.67 -15.65 -7.15
N VAL A 9 8.44 -15.67 -6.06
CA VAL A 9 8.11 -14.98 -4.83
C VAL A 9 9.11 -13.82 -4.68
N ALA A 10 8.60 -12.61 -4.66
CA ALA A 10 9.41 -11.41 -4.48
C ALA A 10 9.27 -10.88 -3.06
N LEU A 11 10.40 -10.70 -2.38
CA LEU A 11 10.45 -10.03 -1.08
C LEU A 11 10.67 -8.54 -1.35
N CYS A 12 9.70 -7.72 -0.98
CA CYS A 12 9.71 -6.30 -1.31
C CYS A 12 9.56 -5.43 -0.08
N GLY A 13 10.27 -4.32 -0.06
CA GLY A 13 10.11 -3.25 0.89
C GLY A 13 10.26 -1.90 0.18
N GLY A 14 9.54 -0.90 0.63
CA GLY A 14 9.69 0.48 0.20
C GLY A 14 9.58 0.73 -1.30
N ILE A 15 10.21 1.83 -1.72
CA ILE A 15 10.13 2.35 -3.10
C ILE A 15 10.83 1.42 -4.09
N GLY A 16 12.03 0.97 -3.77
CA GLY A 16 12.81 0.09 -4.65
C GLY A 16 12.11 -1.26 -4.86
N GLY A 17 11.59 -1.85 -3.79
CA GLY A 17 10.83 -3.10 -3.85
C GLY A 17 9.55 -2.97 -4.67
N SER A 18 8.88 -1.84 -4.59
CA SER A 18 7.66 -1.58 -5.38
C SER A 18 7.95 -1.51 -6.87
N LYS A 19 9.09 -0.92 -7.27
CA LYS A 19 9.52 -0.88 -8.66
C LYS A 19 9.85 -2.26 -9.19
N LEU A 20 10.53 -3.09 -8.40
CA LEU A 20 10.79 -4.49 -8.74
C LEU A 20 9.47 -5.26 -8.91
N ALA A 21 8.55 -5.11 -7.98
CA ALA A 21 7.24 -5.75 -8.04
C ALA A 21 6.49 -5.37 -9.32
N LEU A 22 6.50 -4.08 -9.68
CA LEU A 22 5.86 -3.59 -10.90
C LEU A 22 6.50 -4.20 -12.15
N GLY A 23 7.82 -4.23 -12.22
CA GLY A 23 8.55 -4.84 -13.33
C GLY A 23 8.22 -6.33 -13.49
N LEU A 24 8.20 -7.07 -12.39
CA LEU A 24 7.83 -8.48 -12.41
C LEU A 24 6.37 -8.69 -12.84
N ASN A 25 5.46 -7.85 -12.34
CA ASN A 25 4.06 -7.91 -12.71
C ASN A 25 3.82 -7.65 -14.20
N ASN A 26 4.67 -6.85 -14.83
CA ASN A 26 4.58 -6.55 -16.26
C ASN A 26 5.05 -7.70 -17.16
N VAL A 27 5.89 -8.60 -16.65
CA VAL A 27 6.50 -9.69 -17.45
C VAL A 27 6.03 -11.10 -17.07
N LEU A 28 5.31 -11.23 -15.96
CA LEU A 28 4.80 -12.51 -15.46
C LEU A 28 3.28 -12.53 -15.43
N ASP A 29 2.71 -13.73 -15.54
CA ASP A 29 1.30 -13.92 -15.22
C ASP A 29 1.09 -13.70 -13.72
N GLN A 30 0.01 -13.02 -13.34
CA GLN A 30 -0.31 -12.72 -11.94
C GLN A 30 -0.38 -13.98 -11.07
N LYS A 31 -0.87 -15.09 -11.63
CA LYS A 31 -0.94 -16.39 -10.94
C LYS A 31 0.43 -16.95 -10.57
N ASN A 32 1.49 -16.45 -11.20
CA ASN A 32 2.86 -16.91 -11.01
C ASN A 32 3.70 -15.95 -10.15
N LEU A 33 3.14 -14.84 -9.73
CA LEU A 33 3.82 -13.84 -8.92
C LEU A 33 3.17 -13.74 -7.54
N SER A 34 3.97 -13.94 -6.51
CA SER A 34 3.59 -13.66 -5.12
C SER A 34 4.54 -12.62 -4.57
N ILE A 35 4.00 -11.62 -3.89
CA ILE A 35 4.78 -10.54 -3.29
C ILE A 35 4.59 -10.59 -1.78
N ILE A 36 5.70 -10.63 -1.05
CA ILE A 36 5.72 -10.54 0.39
C ILE A 36 6.41 -9.23 0.75
N THR A 37 5.68 -8.35 1.40
CA THR A 37 6.18 -7.04 1.79
C THR A 37 6.70 -7.05 3.23
N ASN A 38 7.69 -6.18 3.49
CA ASN A 38 8.22 -5.98 4.83
C ASN A 38 7.16 -5.37 5.74
N THR A 39 7.03 -5.88 6.95
CA THR A 39 6.16 -5.35 8.01
C THR A 39 6.95 -4.78 9.19
N GLY A 40 8.28 -4.81 9.12
CA GLY A 40 9.14 -4.32 10.19
C GLY A 40 9.06 -2.81 10.43
N ASP A 41 8.62 -2.06 9.42
CA ASP A 41 8.43 -0.61 9.51
C ASP A 41 7.00 -0.20 9.83
N ASP A 42 6.11 -1.14 10.09
CA ASP A 42 4.73 -0.86 10.46
C ASP A 42 4.68 -0.19 11.84
N PHE A 43 3.77 0.77 11.99
CA PHE A 43 3.63 1.52 13.25
C PHE A 43 2.20 1.99 13.48
N LEU A 44 1.95 2.48 14.68
CA LEU A 44 0.69 3.14 15.04
C LEU A 44 0.87 4.66 14.99
N TYR A 45 -0.05 5.34 14.32
CA TYR A 45 -0.12 6.79 14.27
C TYR A 45 -1.55 7.23 14.56
N LEU A 46 -1.73 7.99 15.64
CA LEU A 46 -3.06 8.42 16.10
C LEU A 46 -4.07 7.27 16.24
N GLY A 47 -3.58 6.09 16.62
CA GLY A 47 -4.41 4.90 16.77
C GLY A 47 -4.68 4.11 15.49
N PHE A 48 -4.16 4.57 14.35
CA PHE A 48 -4.28 3.86 13.09
C PHE A 48 -3.05 3.00 12.79
N TYR A 49 -3.28 1.85 12.18
CA TYR A 49 -2.22 0.99 11.67
C TYR A 49 -1.70 1.51 10.35
N ILE A 50 -0.45 1.92 10.36
CA ILE A 50 0.27 2.38 9.17
C ILE A 50 1.20 1.26 8.72
N CYS A 51 1.08 0.85 7.46
CA CYS A 51 1.89 -0.19 6.83
C CYS A 51 2.54 0.38 5.58
N PRO A 52 3.66 1.12 5.73
CA PRO A 52 4.23 1.90 4.63
C PRO A 52 4.61 1.07 3.41
N ASP A 53 5.25 -0.08 3.63
CA ASP A 53 5.74 -0.90 2.52
C ASP A 53 4.59 -1.60 1.79
N ILE A 54 3.61 -2.13 2.52
CA ILE A 54 2.40 -2.72 1.92
C ILE A 54 1.69 -1.69 1.06
N ASP A 55 1.52 -0.49 1.57
CA ASP A 55 0.78 0.57 0.88
C ASP A 55 1.54 1.06 -0.35
N THR A 56 2.84 1.26 -0.24
CA THR A 56 3.69 1.67 -1.38
C THR A 56 3.62 0.64 -2.52
N VAL A 57 3.75 -0.64 -2.22
CA VAL A 57 3.66 -1.70 -3.22
C VAL A 57 2.26 -1.76 -3.82
N THR A 58 1.22 -1.68 -2.99
CA THR A 58 -0.17 -1.70 -3.45
C THR A 58 -0.47 -0.53 -4.38
N TYR A 59 -0.11 0.69 -4.01
CA TYR A 59 -0.34 1.87 -4.83
C TYR A 59 0.45 1.81 -6.15
N THR A 60 1.67 1.35 -6.10
CA THR A 60 2.52 1.23 -7.30
C THR A 60 1.94 0.23 -8.29
N LEU A 61 1.54 -0.96 -7.82
CA LEU A 61 0.91 -1.97 -8.68
C LEU A 61 -0.44 -1.52 -9.20
N ALA A 62 -1.17 -0.74 -8.42
CA ALA A 62 -2.47 -0.17 -8.80
C ALA A 62 -2.36 1.02 -9.75
N GLY A 63 -1.17 1.56 -9.97
CA GLY A 63 -0.98 2.72 -10.84
C GLY A 63 -1.53 4.02 -10.27
N VAL A 64 -1.71 4.10 -8.94
CA VAL A 64 -2.26 5.27 -8.25
C VAL A 64 -1.24 5.94 -7.31
N ASN A 65 0.02 5.52 -7.38
CA ASN A 65 1.09 6.09 -6.60
C ASN A 65 1.54 7.45 -7.14
N ASN A 66 2.12 8.25 -6.27
CA ASN A 66 2.84 9.45 -6.67
C ASN A 66 4.20 9.04 -7.28
N THR A 67 4.35 9.23 -8.58
CA THR A 67 5.57 8.81 -9.31
C THR A 67 6.77 9.70 -9.03
N GLU A 68 6.58 10.94 -8.57
CA GLU A 68 7.66 11.85 -8.24
C GLU A 68 8.34 11.47 -6.93
N THR A 69 7.55 11.17 -5.89
CA THR A 69 8.06 10.76 -4.57
C THR A 69 8.35 9.27 -4.48
N GLY A 70 7.64 8.45 -5.26
CA GLY A 70 7.69 6.99 -5.18
C GLY A 70 6.86 6.38 -4.04
N TRP A 71 6.24 7.21 -3.22
CA TRP A 71 5.36 6.80 -2.11
C TRP A 71 4.11 7.68 -2.07
N GLY A 72 3.07 7.18 -1.38
CA GLY A 72 1.80 7.89 -1.28
C GLY A 72 0.99 7.82 -2.56
N ARG A 73 -0.15 8.53 -2.54
CA ARG A 73 -1.10 8.59 -3.64
C ARG A 73 -0.84 9.77 -4.56
N GLU A 74 -1.11 9.59 -5.85
CA GLU A 74 -1.20 10.71 -6.78
C GLU A 74 -2.39 11.62 -6.43
N ASP A 75 -2.28 12.88 -6.77
CA ASP A 75 -3.32 13.90 -6.53
C ASP A 75 -3.82 13.90 -5.07
N GLU A 76 -2.89 13.71 -4.13
CA GLU A 76 -3.21 13.70 -2.71
C GLU A 76 -3.53 15.09 -2.19
N THR A 77 -4.36 15.16 -1.17
CA THR A 77 -4.69 16.37 -0.42
C THR A 77 -4.34 16.18 1.06
N TRP A 78 -4.21 17.29 1.78
CA TRP A 78 -3.65 17.31 3.14
C TRP A 78 -4.56 18.03 4.14
N LYS A 79 -5.85 18.09 3.86
CA LYS A 79 -6.82 18.85 4.66
C LYS A 79 -6.95 18.32 6.07
N THR A 80 -6.98 17.00 6.23
CA THR A 80 -7.03 16.37 7.56
C THR A 80 -5.77 16.68 8.34
N LEU A 81 -4.61 16.56 7.72
CA LEU A 81 -3.32 16.85 8.36
C LEU A 81 -3.23 18.31 8.82
N ASP A 82 -3.72 19.24 7.99
CA ASP A 82 -3.73 20.66 8.33
C ASP A 82 -4.58 20.95 9.58
N VAL A 83 -5.76 20.36 9.67
CA VAL A 83 -6.64 20.51 10.84
C VAL A 83 -6.04 19.84 12.09
N LEU A 84 -5.42 18.67 11.93
CA LEU A 84 -4.70 18.01 13.02
C LEU A 84 -3.61 18.92 13.58
N LYS A 85 -2.90 19.61 12.71
CA LYS A 85 -1.85 20.56 13.08
C LYS A 85 -2.43 21.75 13.87
N GLU A 86 -3.57 22.30 13.42
CA GLU A 86 -4.27 23.36 14.12
C GLU A 86 -4.72 22.92 15.53
N LEU A 87 -5.10 21.65 15.67
CA LEU A 87 -5.50 21.06 16.95
C LEU A 87 -4.30 20.75 17.87
N GLY A 88 -3.06 20.94 17.39
CA GLY A 88 -1.86 20.66 18.16
C GLY A 88 -1.47 19.19 18.21
N ALA A 89 -1.98 18.36 17.31
CA ALA A 89 -1.58 16.97 17.19
C ALA A 89 -0.15 16.85 16.63
N ASP A 90 0.49 15.73 16.92
CA ASP A 90 1.80 15.42 16.34
C ASP A 90 1.62 15.09 14.86
N THR A 91 2.24 15.88 13.98
CA THR A 91 2.07 15.80 12.52
C THR A 91 3.37 15.45 11.79
N TRP A 92 4.25 14.69 12.44
CA TRP A 92 5.50 14.23 11.82
C TRP A 92 5.29 13.33 10.61
N PHE A 93 4.18 12.56 10.59
CA PHE A 93 3.84 11.66 9.49
C PHE A 93 2.97 12.39 8.46
N GLN A 94 3.33 12.29 7.18
CA GLN A 94 2.61 12.90 6.07
C GLN A 94 1.33 12.11 5.75
N LEU A 95 0.27 12.35 6.51
CA LEU A 95 -1.02 11.69 6.39
C LEU A 95 -1.85 12.35 5.28
N GLY A 96 -1.96 11.69 4.15
CA GLY A 96 -2.81 12.14 3.06
C GLY A 96 -4.28 11.81 3.28
N ASP A 97 -5.18 12.57 2.69
CA ASP A 97 -6.63 12.36 2.85
C ASP A 97 -7.10 11.05 2.22
N LYS A 98 -6.60 10.71 1.04
CA LYS A 98 -6.90 9.42 0.38
C LYS A 98 -6.26 8.26 1.11
N ASP A 99 -5.04 8.44 1.55
CA ASP A 99 -4.28 7.44 2.31
C ASP A 99 -4.95 7.14 3.64
N LEU A 100 -5.54 8.15 4.28
CA LEU A 100 -6.28 8.00 5.52
C LEU A 100 -7.41 6.96 5.41
N ALA A 101 -8.11 6.93 4.29
CA ALA A 101 -9.19 5.96 4.07
C ALA A 101 -8.68 4.52 4.19
N LEU A 102 -7.47 4.25 3.66
CA LEU A 102 -6.84 2.93 3.74
C LEU A 102 -6.46 2.58 5.18
N HIS A 103 -5.89 3.53 5.91
CA HIS A 103 -5.54 3.33 7.33
C HIS A 103 -6.78 3.08 8.20
N LEU A 104 -7.86 3.81 7.95
CA LEU A 104 -9.15 3.61 8.62
C LEU A 104 -9.71 2.21 8.36
N PHE A 105 -9.76 1.80 7.12
CA PHE A 105 -10.26 0.46 6.73
C PHE A 105 -9.43 -0.64 7.40
N ARG A 106 -8.12 -0.58 7.27
CA ARG A 106 -7.21 -1.56 7.88
C ARG A 106 -7.38 -1.63 9.39
N SER A 107 -7.41 -0.49 10.04
CA SER A 107 -7.51 -0.41 11.50
C SER A 107 -8.83 -0.95 12.03
N LYS A 108 -9.93 -0.67 11.32
CA LYS A 108 -11.24 -1.24 11.65
C LYS A 108 -11.23 -2.76 11.56
N GLU A 109 -10.71 -3.30 10.47
CA GLU A 109 -10.66 -4.75 10.25
C GLU A 109 -9.76 -5.44 11.28
N LYS A 110 -8.63 -4.83 11.65
CA LYS A 110 -7.77 -5.37 12.71
C LYS A 110 -8.47 -5.39 14.07
N ARG A 111 -9.22 -4.35 14.41
CA ARG A 111 -10.02 -4.32 15.64
C ARG A 111 -11.11 -5.40 15.67
N ASN A 112 -11.61 -5.80 14.50
CA ASN A 112 -12.56 -6.89 14.35
C ASN A 112 -11.89 -8.28 14.39
N GLY A 113 -10.59 -8.36 14.59
CA GLY A 113 -9.85 -9.62 14.74
C GLY A 113 -9.34 -10.21 13.42
N GLU A 114 -9.44 -9.48 12.30
CA GLU A 114 -8.93 -9.95 11.02
C GLU A 114 -7.40 -9.93 10.98
N LEU A 115 -6.82 -10.93 10.32
CA LEU A 115 -5.38 -11.00 10.09
C LEU A 115 -4.94 -9.96 9.06
N LEU A 116 -3.72 -9.43 9.24
CA LEU A 116 -3.16 -8.44 8.30
C LEU A 116 -3.10 -8.99 6.87
N THR A 117 -2.77 -10.26 6.69
CA THR A 117 -2.75 -10.91 5.38
C THR A 117 -4.13 -10.93 4.72
N THR A 118 -5.19 -11.19 5.49
CA THR A 118 -6.57 -11.17 5.01
C THR A 118 -7.00 -9.75 4.62
N ILE A 119 -6.66 -8.77 5.46
CA ILE A 119 -6.97 -7.36 5.21
C ILE A 119 -6.26 -6.88 3.94
N THR A 120 -4.97 -7.17 3.83
CA THR A 120 -4.16 -6.81 2.65
C THR A 120 -4.75 -7.42 1.38
N ARG A 121 -5.20 -8.66 1.43
CA ARG A 121 -5.87 -9.31 0.30
C ARG A 121 -7.16 -8.59 -0.10
N LYS A 122 -7.99 -8.20 0.86
CA LYS A 122 -9.21 -7.42 0.60
C LYS A 122 -8.89 -6.10 -0.11
N ILE A 123 -7.89 -5.39 0.39
CA ILE A 123 -7.45 -4.12 -0.17
C ILE A 123 -6.90 -4.29 -1.59
N THR A 124 -5.96 -5.21 -1.77
CA THR A 124 -5.32 -5.42 -3.07
C THR A 124 -6.30 -5.93 -4.12
N ASN A 125 -7.24 -6.78 -3.76
CA ASN A 125 -8.28 -7.24 -4.67
C ASN A 125 -9.12 -6.07 -5.19
N LYS A 126 -9.45 -5.10 -4.34
CA LYS A 126 -10.19 -3.91 -4.76
C LYS A 126 -9.36 -3.01 -5.66
N PHE A 127 -8.13 -2.68 -5.25
CA PHE A 127 -7.26 -1.81 -6.04
C PHE A 127 -6.87 -2.45 -7.38
N LEU A 128 -6.49 -3.71 -7.39
CA LEU A 128 -6.07 -4.39 -8.61
C LEU A 128 -7.23 -4.68 -9.56
N SER A 129 -8.44 -4.89 -9.05
CA SER A 129 -9.63 -5.07 -9.89
C SER A 129 -10.01 -3.80 -10.67
N LEU A 130 -9.63 -2.63 -10.18
CA LEU A 130 -9.87 -1.36 -10.86
C LEU A 130 -8.97 -1.15 -12.07
N ILE A 131 -7.83 -1.85 -12.13
CA ILE A 131 -6.87 -1.73 -13.24
C ILE A 131 -7.23 -2.64 -14.41
N HIS A 132 -7.94 -3.71 -14.15
CA HIS A 132 -8.27 -4.74 -15.12
C HIS A 132 -9.65 -4.56 -15.78
N ILE A 133 -10.26 -3.43 -15.54
CA ILE A 133 -11.56 -3.09 -16.17
C ILE A 133 -11.34 -2.46 -17.54
#